data_86f32377a991724b45f47836b894b4fb
#
_entry.id   86f32377a991724b45f47836b894b4fb
#
_cell.length_a   1.000
_cell.length_b   1.000
_cell.length_c   1.000
_cell.angle_alpha   90.00
_cell.angle_beta   90.00
_cell.angle_gamma   90.00
#
_symmetry.space_group_name_H-M   'P 1'
#
loop_
_entity.id
_entity.type
_entity.pdbx_description
1 polymer ?
#
loop_
_entity_poly.entity_id
_entity_poly.type
_entity_poly.pdbx_seq_one_letter_code
_entity_poly.pdbx_strand_id
1 'polypeptide(L)'
;IVPYTATSLDDAEAIIHRVKISENELRKQQVAGFYRDVEVGKPGDKESEIEKKERELEGMSKTANDDIYTILECHVDLDLEGFEDVNQETGEPSGIKIPYIVTVEESSGEILSIRRNYEIGDPKKNKVQYFVHFKFLPGLGFYGFGLIHMIGGLSRTATTALRQLLDAGTLSNLPAGFKMRGIRIRDD
;
A
#
# COMPACT_ATOMS: atom_id res chain seq x y z
N ILE A 1 -2.38 5.14 -2.22
CA ILE A 1 -3.82 4.87 -2.04
C ILE A 1 -4.57 5.85 -2.91
N VAL A 2 -5.49 5.37 -3.72
CA VAL A 2 -6.35 6.17 -4.61
C VAL A 2 -7.79 5.77 -4.35
N PRO A 3 -8.75 6.71 -4.38
CA PRO A 3 -10.17 6.39 -4.24
C PRO A 3 -10.64 5.37 -5.29
N TYR A 4 -11.50 4.45 -4.87
CA TYR A 4 -12.02 3.39 -5.75
C TYR A 4 -12.83 3.93 -6.93
N THR A 5 -13.41 5.12 -6.77
CA THR A 5 -14.21 5.82 -7.80
C THR A 5 -13.37 6.39 -8.93
N ALA A 6 -12.05 6.59 -8.72
CA ALA A 6 -11.17 7.14 -9.73
C ALA A 6 -10.93 6.15 -10.87
N THR A 7 -10.83 6.64 -12.09
CA THR A 7 -10.49 5.86 -13.29
C THR A 7 -9.04 6.09 -13.73
N SER A 8 -8.51 7.27 -13.43
CA SER A 8 -7.14 7.68 -13.72
C SER A 8 -6.53 8.47 -12.55
N LEU A 9 -5.25 8.76 -12.61
CA LEU A 9 -4.58 9.65 -11.64
C LEU A 9 -5.06 11.10 -11.77
N ASP A 10 -5.45 11.52 -12.97
CA ASP A 10 -5.90 12.89 -13.20
C ASP A 10 -7.33 13.14 -12.68
N ASP A 11 -8.14 12.08 -12.69
CA ASP A 11 -9.52 12.09 -12.20
C ASP A 11 -9.62 11.82 -10.68
N ALA A 12 -8.51 11.47 -10.04
CA ALA A 12 -8.48 11.18 -8.62
C ALA A 12 -8.57 12.48 -7.80
N GLU A 13 -9.61 12.60 -6.97
CA GLU A 13 -9.80 13.72 -6.04
C GLU A 13 -8.69 13.79 -4.99
N ALA A 14 -8.16 12.62 -4.59
CA ALA A 14 -7.07 12.52 -3.63
C ALA A 14 -6.14 11.35 -3.98
N ILE A 15 -4.84 11.57 -3.85
CA ILE A 15 -3.82 10.53 -3.96
C ILE A 15 -3.02 10.55 -2.67
N ILE A 16 -3.00 9.44 -1.94
CA ILE A 16 -2.26 9.33 -0.70
C ILE A 16 -1.05 8.42 -0.92
N HIS A 17 0.13 8.98 -0.79
CA HIS A 17 1.39 8.26 -0.81
C HIS A 17 1.79 7.92 0.63
N ARG A 18 1.92 6.63 0.91
CA ARG A 18 2.31 6.13 2.24
C ARG A 18 3.79 5.80 2.22
N VAL A 19 4.56 6.48 3.05
CA VAL A 19 6.02 6.34 3.15
C VAL A 19 6.39 5.94 4.56
N LYS A 20 7.29 4.97 4.69
CA LYS A 20 7.88 4.58 5.97
C LYS A 20 9.25 5.23 6.09
N ILE A 21 9.48 5.99 7.15
CA ILE A 21 10.76 6.66 7.41
C ILE A 21 11.24 6.37 8.84
N SER A 22 12.56 6.35 9.03
CA SER A 22 13.15 6.22 10.34
C SER A 22 13.05 7.51 11.14
N GLU A 23 13.13 7.42 12.48
CA GLU A 23 13.16 8.59 13.35
C GLU A 23 14.27 9.58 12.97
N ASN A 24 15.46 9.06 12.67
CA ASN A 24 16.57 9.90 12.25
C ASN A 24 16.29 10.66 10.94
N GLU A 25 15.63 10.03 9.97
CA GLU A 25 15.27 10.70 8.72
C GLU A 25 14.17 11.74 8.94
N LEU A 26 13.17 11.43 9.76
CA LEU A 26 12.16 12.41 10.17
C LEU A 26 12.82 13.64 10.81
N ARG A 27 13.75 13.42 11.75
CA ARG A 27 14.45 14.53 12.42
C ARG A 27 15.31 15.34 11.48
N LYS A 28 15.98 14.72 10.53
CA LYS A 28 16.72 15.44 9.47
C LYS A 28 15.82 16.35 8.65
N GLN A 29 14.62 15.89 8.29
CA GLN A 29 13.66 16.68 7.53
C GLN A 29 13.10 17.85 8.37
N GLN A 30 12.94 17.67 9.67
CA GLN A 30 12.56 18.75 10.59
C GLN A 30 13.67 19.79 10.71
N VAL A 31 14.91 19.36 10.94
CA VAL A 31 16.09 20.27 11.04
C VAL A 31 16.33 21.01 9.73
N ALA A 32 16.10 20.37 8.58
CA ALA A 32 16.20 20.99 7.27
C ALA A 32 15.07 22.00 6.99
N GLY A 33 14.06 22.11 7.87
CA GLY A 33 12.90 22.99 7.69
C GLY A 33 11.88 22.50 6.66
N PHE A 34 12.01 21.26 6.20
CA PHE A 34 11.06 20.65 5.28
C PHE A 34 9.79 20.21 5.99
N TYR A 35 9.92 19.67 7.19
CA TYR A 35 8.82 19.37 8.11
C TYR A 35 8.84 20.35 9.30
N ARG A 36 7.67 20.58 9.87
CA ARG A 36 7.54 21.35 11.11
C ARG A 36 8.24 20.61 12.24
N ASP A 37 8.90 21.35 13.13
CA ASP A 37 9.50 20.81 14.35
C ASP A 37 8.40 20.60 15.40
N VAL A 38 7.69 19.49 15.29
CA VAL A 38 6.63 19.05 16.20
C VAL A 38 7.03 17.72 16.81
N GLU A 39 6.66 17.52 18.06
CA GLU A 39 6.82 16.22 18.70
C GLU A 39 5.78 15.25 18.10
N VAL A 40 6.24 14.34 17.27
CA VAL A 40 5.49 13.19 16.83
C VAL A 40 5.57 12.14 17.94
N GLY A 41 4.45 11.58 18.34
CA GLY A 41 4.40 10.56 19.38
C GLY A 41 5.39 9.41 19.14
N LYS A 42 5.35 8.37 19.94
CA LYS A 42 6.20 7.19 19.72
C LYS A 42 5.88 6.56 18.37
N PRO A 43 6.90 6.10 17.63
CA PRO A 43 6.68 5.38 16.38
C PRO A 43 5.72 4.23 16.66
N GLY A 44 4.59 4.26 15.98
CA GLY A 44 3.52 3.29 16.16
C GLY A 44 3.25 2.59 14.86
N ASP A 45 4.21 1.81 14.36
CA ASP A 45 3.92 0.95 13.22
C ASP A 45 2.99 -0.19 13.70
N LYS A 46 1.70 0.01 13.51
CA LYS A 46 0.73 -1.08 13.59
C LYS A 46 0.94 -1.93 12.34
N GLU A 47 1.88 -2.87 12.46
CA GLU A 47 2.09 -3.90 11.45
C GLU A 47 0.72 -4.50 11.08
N SER A 48 0.36 -4.42 9.81
CA SER A 48 -0.89 -5.02 9.34
C SER A 48 -0.80 -6.55 9.45
N GLU A 49 -1.95 -7.23 9.56
CA GLU A 49 -1.98 -8.70 9.59
C GLU A 49 -1.34 -9.33 8.34
N ILE A 50 -1.38 -8.61 7.21
CA ILE A 50 -0.78 -9.03 5.95
C ILE A 50 0.74 -8.97 6.04
N GLU A 51 1.30 -7.83 6.47
CA GLU A 51 2.75 -7.64 6.65
C GLU A 51 3.32 -8.65 7.66
N LYS A 52 2.58 -8.92 8.73
CA LYS A 52 2.94 -9.94 9.71
C LYS A 52 3.03 -11.33 9.08
N LYS A 53 2.03 -11.70 8.27
CA LYS A 53 2.01 -12.98 7.57
C LYS A 53 3.12 -13.10 6.52
N GLU A 54 3.38 -12.03 5.76
CA GLU A 54 4.47 -12.00 4.78
C GLU A 54 5.81 -12.22 5.48
N ARG A 55 6.07 -11.51 6.57
CA ARG A 55 7.28 -11.65 7.37
C ARG A 55 7.44 -13.07 7.96
N GLU A 56 6.36 -13.65 8.46
CA GLU A 56 6.36 -15.03 8.96
C GLU A 56 6.69 -16.04 7.85
N LEU A 57 6.15 -15.85 6.65
CA LEU A 57 6.43 -16.68 5.48
C LEU A 57 7.88 -16.55 5.00
N GLU A 58 8.47 -15.36 5.11
CA GLU A 58 9.86 -15.09 4.78
C GLU A 58 10.84 -15.53 5.87
N GLY A 59 10.34 -16.01 7.02
CA GLY A 59 11.16 -16.47 8.13
C GLY A 59 11.92 -15.33 8.83
N MET A 60 11.50 -14.09 8.64
CA MET A 60 12.10 -12.93 9.28
C MET A 60 11.61 -12.81 10.72
N SER A 61 12.53 -12.73 11.68
CA SER A 61 12.19 -12.38 13.05
C SER A 61 11.78 -10.91 13.13
N LYS A 62 10.89 -10.55 14.07
CA LYS A 62 10.59 -9.16 14.38
C LYS A 62 11.88 -8.51 14.87
N THR A 63 12.59 -7.84 14.00
CA THR A 63 13.64 -6.91 14.43
C THR A 63 12.90 -5.75 15.07
N ALA A 64 13.35 -5.28 16.23
CA ALA A 64 12.78 -4.11 16.90
C ALA A 64 12.92 -2.90 15.98
N ASN A 65 11.93 -2.71 15.12
CA ASN A 65 11.84 -1.58 14.21
C ASN A 65 10.92 -0.54 14.85
N ASP A 66 11.13 -0.33 16.16
CA ASP A 66 10.31 0.55 16.99
C ASP A 66 10.45 2.04 16.59
N ASP A 67 11.36 2.34 15.67
CA ASP A 67 11.72 3.71 15.27
C ASP A 67 11.27 4.07 13.84
N ILE A 68 10.25 3.39 13.31
CA ILE A 68 9.68 3.69 12.00
C ILE A 68 8.37 4.45 12.14
N TYR A 69 8.32 5.62 11.50
CA TYR A 69 7.12 6.43 11.34
C TYR A 69 6.49 6.19 9.98
N THR A 70 5.17 6.14 9.95
CA THR A 70 4.41 6.11 8.70
C THR A 70 3.91 7.52 8.38
N ILE A 71 4.39 8.05 7.27
CA ILE A 71 4.03 9.37 6.77
C ILE A 71 3.06 9.22 5.61
N LEU A 72 1.99 10.00 5.64
CA LEU A 72 0.99 10.10 4.59
C LEU A 72 1.17 11.43 3.85
N GLU A 73 1.57 11.37 2.60
CA GLU A 73 1.60 12.53 1.71
C GLU A 73 0.29 12.56 0.91
N CYS A 74 -0.60 13.46 1.30
CA CYS A 74 -1.92 13.60 0.72
C CYS A 74 -1.90 14.68 -0.38
N HIS A 75 -1.98 14.26 -1.64
CA HIS A 75 -2.15 15.14 -2.79
C HIS A 75 -3.65 15.34 -3.00
N VAL A 76 -4.17 16.54 -2.72
CA VAL A 76 -5.60 16.81 -2.66
C VAL A 76 -5.90 18.26 -2.98
N ASP A 77 -7.07 18.51 -3.56
CA ASP A 77 -7.55 19.87 -3.83
C ASP A 77 -8.37 20.36 -2.63
N LEU A 78 -7.88 21.40 -1.97
CA LEU A 78 -8.46 21.95 -0.76
C LEU A 78 -8.65 23.47 -0.86
N ASP A 79 -9.65 23.96 -0.15
CA ASP A 79 -9.82 25.35 0.21
C ASP A 79 -9.52 25.48 1.71
N LEU A 80 -8.32 25.94 2.05
CA LEU A 80 -7.83 25.97 3.43
C LEU A 80 -7.85 27.40 3.95
N GLU A 81 -8.48 27.60 5.11
CA GLU A 81 -8.51 28.88 5.80
C GLU A 81 -7.08 29.42 6.06
N GLY A 82 -6.82 30.63 5.59
CA GLY A 82 -5.50 31.26 5.66
C GLY A 82 -4.51 30.85 4.55
N PHE A 83 -4.89 29.94 3.65
CA PHE A 83 -4.12 29.53 2.47
C PHE A 83 -4.96 29.58 1.19
N GLU A 84 -6.13 30.22 1.25
CA GLU A 84 -7.08 30.30 0.15
C GLU A 84 -6.44 30.91 -1.10
N ASP A 85 -7.04 30.61 -2.22
CA ASP A 85 -6.78 31.32 -3.44
C ASP A 85 -7.42 32.72 -3.37
N VAL A 86 -6.63 33.74 -3.66
CA VAL A 86 -7.06 35.13 -3.63
C VAL A 86 -7.12 35.66 -5.05
N ASN A 87 -8.24 36.26 -5.41
CA ASN A 87 -8.36 36.98 -6.67
C ASN A 87 -7.42 38.19 -6.64
N GLN A 88 -6.50 38.27 -7.61
CA GLN A 88 -5.49 39.32 -7.67
C GLN A 88 -6.07 40.74 -7.89
N GLU A 89 -7.29 40.83 -8.46
CA GLU A 89 -7.94 42.12 -8.75
C GLU A 89 -8.74 42.65 -7.55
N THR A 90 -9.46 41.76 -6.85
CA THR A 90 -10.38 42.15 -5.76
C THR A 90 -9.78 41.96 -4.37
N GLY A 91 -8.74 41.14 -4.25
CA GLY A 91 -8.15 40.78 -2.94
C GLY A 91 -9.02 39.84 -2.10
N GLU A 92 -10.14 39.35 -2.62
CA GLU A 92 -11.06 38.46 -1.93
C GLU A 92 -10.76 36.99 -2.21
N PRO A 93 -11.06 36.06 -1.27
CA PRO A 93 -10.94 34.63 -1.52
C PRO A 93 -11.79 34.21 -2.71
N SER A 94 -11.19 33.44 -3.64
CA SER A 94 -11.90 33.00 -4.86
C SER A 94 -12.89 31.86 -4.61
N GLY A 95 -12.76 31.17 -3.45
CA GLY A 95 -13.55 29.98 -3.11
C GLY A 95 -13.24 28.75 -3.98
N ILE A 96 -12.13 28.81 -4.72
CA ILE A 96 -11.66 27.70 -5.56
C ILE A 96 -10.77 26.78 -4.73
N LYS A 97 -11.02 25.47 -4.81
CA LYS A 97 -10.08 24.48 -4.27
C LYS A 97 -8.84 24.43 -5.13
N ILE A 98 -7.68 24.58 -4.50
CA ILE A 98 -6.39 24.51 -5.17
C ILE A 98 -5.60 23.28 -4.70
N PRO A 99 -4.70 22.74 -5.56
CA PRO A 99 -3.96 21.53 -5.22
C PRO A 99 -2.90 21.79 -4.15
N TYR A 100 -2.96 20.95 -3.11
CA TYR A 100 -2.00 20.92 -2.00
C TYR A 100 -1.38 19.53 -1.84
N ILE A 101 -0.20 19.52 -1.22
CA ILE A 101 0.41 18.33 -0.63
C ILE A 101 0.41 18.56 0.88
N VAL A 102 -0.41 17.80 1.58
CA VAL A 102 -0.47 17.80 3.04
C VAL A 102 0.22 16.56 3.55
N THR A 103 1.27 16.74 4.34
CA THR A 103 2.01 15.63 4.93
C THR A 103 1.62 15.48 6.38
N VAL A 104 1.17 14.26 6.73
CA VAL A 104 0.64 13.93 8.06
C VAL A 104 1.32 12.68 8.58
N GLU A 105 1.62 12.61 9.86
CA GLU A 105 2.05 11.38 10.52
C GLU A 105 0.81 10.53 10.87
N GLU A 106 0.81 9.24 10.44
CA GLU A 106 -0.39 8.37 10.49
C GLU A 106 -0.89 8.09 11.90
N SER A 107 0.02 7.93 12.89
CA SER A 107 -0.38 7.50 14.24
C SER A 107 -0.83 8.65 15.13
N SER A 108 -0.18 9.80 15.04
CA SER A 108 -0.52 11.00 15.83
C SER A 108 -1.53 11.90 15.15
N GLY A 109 -1.61 11.85 13.81
CA GLY A 109 -2.39 12.79 13.02
C GLY A 109 -1.78 14.18 12.91
N GLU A 110 -0.51 14.35 13.36
CA GLU A 110 0.17 15.63 13.31
C GLU A 110 0.54 16.02 11.88
N ILE A 111 0.23 17.28 11.53
CA ILE A 111 0.55 17.85 10.23
C ILE A 111 2.01 18.31 10.23
N LEU A 112 2.82 17.65 9.41
CA LEU A 112 4.24 17.94 9.28
C LEU A 112 4.53 19.04 8.27
N SER A 113 3.80 19.08 7.16
CA SER A 113 3.94 20.14 6.16
C SER A 113 2.68 20.35 5.34
N ILE A 114 2.49 21.57 4.84
CA ILE A 114 1.48 21.92 3.85
C ILE A 114 2.18 22.68 2.75
N ARG A 115 2.06 22.21 1.50
CA ARG A 115 2.69 22.83 0.33
C ARG A 115 1.70 22.93 -0.81
N ARG A 116 1.77 24.00 -1.58
CA ARG A 116 1.01 24.15 -2.83
C ARG A 116 1.60 23.21 -3.89
N ASN A 117 0.73 22.55 -4.64
CA ASN A 117 1.11 21.55 -5.65
C ASN A 117 0.80 22.04 -7.07
N TYR A 118 1.22 23.26 -7.41
CA TYR A 118 1.11 23.83 -8.76
C TYR A 118 2.33 24.69 -9.06
N GLU A 119 2.61 24.94 -10.32
CA GLU A 119 3.71 25.80 -10.73
C GLU A 119 3.39 27.28 -10.48
N ILE A 120 4.39 28.01 -9.95
CA ILE A 120 4.27 29.46 -9.74
C ILE A 120 4.15 30.14 -11.10
N GLY A 121 3.02 30.81 -11.34
CA GLY A 121 2.72 31.48 -12.61
C GLY A 121 1.73 30.75 -13.52
N ASP A 122 1.31 29.54 -13.17
CA ASP A 122 0.18 28.88 -13.86
C ASP A 122 -1.15 29.53 -13.42
N PRO A 123 -1.84 30.25 -14.34
CA PRO A 123 -3.11 30.90 -14.01
C PRO A 123 -4.23 29.89 -13.70
N LYS A 124 -4.13 28.68 -14.21
CA LYS A 124 -5.10 27.60 -13.97
C LYS A 124 -4.80 26.79 -12.71
N LYS A 125 -3.60 26.94 -12.13
CA LYS A 125 -3.17 26.19 -10.93
C LYS A 125 -3.35 24.70 -11.06
N ASN A 126 -2.97 24.15 -12.22
CA ASN A 126 -3.05 22.73 -12.48
C ASN A 126 -2.14 21.96 -11.52
N LYS A 127 -2.63 20.84 -10.98
CA LYS A 127 -1.82 20.00 -10.09
C LYS A 127 -0.61 19.42 -10.84
N VAL A 128 0.55 19.49 -10.22
CA VAL A 128 1.74 18.79 -10.71
C VAL A 128 1.59 17.31 -10.40
N GLN A 129 1.76 16.46 -11.43
CA GLN A 129 1.63 15.01 -11.31
C GLN A 129 2.98 14.37 -11.04
N TYR A 130 3.15 13.78 -9.87
CA TYR A 130 4.37 13.08 -9.44
C TYR A 130 4.30 11.56 -9.63
N PHE A 131 3.14 11.03 -9.95
CA PHE A 131 2.90 9.59 -10.00
C PHE A 131 2.67 9.11 -11.41
N VAL A 132 3.20 7.92 -11.71
CA VAL A 132 2.96 7.22 -12.97
C VAL A 132 2.25 5.91 -12.65
N HIS A 133 1.12 5.68 -13.28
CA HIS A 133 0.32 4.49 -13.05
C HIS A 133 0.64 3.40 -14.08
N PHE A 134 1.24 2.32 -13.61
CA PHE A 134 1.50 1.13 -14.41
C PHE A 134 0.42 0.06 -14.19
N LYS A 135 -0.26 -0.33 -15.25
CA LYS A 135 -1.22 -1.45 -15.26
C LYS A 135 -0.64 -2.58 -16.10
N PHE A 136 -0.58 -3.79 -15.55
CA PHE A 136 -0.19 -4.98 -16.33
C PHE A 136 -1.27 -5.32 -17.36
N LEU A 137 -2.51 -5.44 -16.91
CA LEU A 137 -3.71 -5.48 -17.76
C LEU A 137 -4.70 -4.44 -17.26
N PRO A 138 -5.22 -3.58 -18.13
CA PRO A 138 -6.23 -2.60 -17.74
C PRO A 138 -7.51 -3.31 -17.29
N GLY A 139 -8.05 -2.87 -16.15
CA GLY A 139 -9.38 -3.22 -15.65
C GLY A 139 -10.41 -2.16 -16.03
N LEU A 140 -11.62 -2.29 -15.50
CA LEU A 140 -12.71 -1.32 -15.70
C LEU A 140 -12.55 -0.03 -14.87
N GLY A 141 -11.64 -0.02 -13.88
CA GLY A 141 -11.41 1.12 -13.00
C GLY A 141 -9.93 1.49 -12.90
N PHE A 142 -9.59 2.19 -11.82
CA PHE A 142 -8.21 2.56 -11.54
C PHE A 142 -7.29 1.35 -11.42
N TYR A 143 -7.75 0.31 -10.71
CA TYR A 143 -6.97 -0.90 -10.50
C TYR A 143 -7.08 -1.86 -11.68
N GLY A 144 -5.93 -2.34 -12.15
CA GLY A 144 -5.84 -3.34 -13.20
C GLY A 144 -5.72 -4.77 -12.67
N PHE A 145 -5.66 -5.72 -13.58
CA PHE A 145 -5.41 -7.13 -13.24
C PHE A 145 -3.90 -7.40 -13.20
N GLY A 146 -3.46 -8.03 -12.12
CA GLY A 146 -2.08 -8.50 -11.99
C GLY A 146 -1.90 -9.91 -12.57
N LEU A 147 -0.64 -10.34 -12.69
CA LEU A 147 -0.28 -11.66 -13.20
C LEU A 147 -0.97 -12.82 -12.43
N ILE A 148 -1.16 -12.64 -11.13
CA ILE A 148 -1.79 -13.65 -10.27
C ILE A 148 -3.24 -13.93 -10.67
N HIS A 149 -3.96 -12.94 -11.18
CA HIS A 149 -5.33 -13.11 -11.66
C HIS A 149 -5.38 -14.00 -12.92
N MET A 150 -4.31 -13.97 -13.72
CA MET A 150 -4.23 -14.75 -14.95
C MET A 150 -3.78 -16.20 -14.71
N ILE A 151 -2.70 -16.37 -13.95
CA ILE A 151 -2.07 -17.69 -13.80
C ILE A 151 -2.41 -18.38 -12.48
N GLY A 152 -3.05 -17.69 -11.53
CA GLY A 152 -3.37 -18.24 -10.20
C GLY A 152 -4.24 -19.50 -10.27
N GLY A 153 -5.22 -19.52 -11.17
CA GLY A 153 -6.05 -20.70 -11.42
C GLY A 153 -5.23 -21.90 -11.93
N LEU A 154 -4.37 -21.66 -12.92
CA LEU A 154 -3.49 -22.70 -13.48
C LEU A 154 -2.50 -23.23 -12.44
N SER A 155 -1.88 -22.35 -11.68
CA SER A 155 -0.96 -22.72 -10.60
C SER A 155 -1.63 -23.57 -9.53
N ARG A 156 -2.86 -23.20 -9.13
CA ARG A 156 -3.66 -23.99 -8.19
C ARG A 156 -3.98 -25.36 -8.73
N THR A 157 -4.38 -25.46 -10.00
CA THR A 157 -4.69 -26.75 -10.67
C THR A 157 -3.44 -27.62 -10.75
N ALA A 158 -2.30 -27.06 -11.14
CA ALA A 158 -1.03 -27.79 -11.20
C ALA A 158 -0.61 -28.32 -9.82
N THR A 159 -0.74 -27.50 -8.77
CA THR A 159 -0.44 -27.90 -7.40
C THR A 159 -1.36 -29.04 -6.94
N THR A 160 -2.65 -28.95 -7.26
CA THR A 160 -3.62 -30.00 -6.90
C THR A 160 -3.33 -31.31 -7.63
N ALA A 161 -3.03 -31.25 -8.92
CA ALA A 161 -2.66 -32.44 -9.71
C ALA A 161 -1.37 -33.09 -9.16
N LEU A 162 -0.37 -32.29 -8.81
CA LEU A 162 0.86 -32.81 -8.21
C LEU A 162 0.60 -33.51 -6.87
N ARG A 163 -0.22 -32.94 -6.01
CA ARG A 163 -0.62 -33.55 -4.74
C ARG A 163 -1.35 -34.88 -4.97
N GLN A 164 -2.30 -34.92 -5.89
CA GLN A 164 -3.02 -36.17 -6.24
C GLN A 164 -2.07 -37.24 -6.77
N LEU A 165 -1.08 -36.87 -7.57
CA LEU A 165 -0.06 -37.77 -8.07
C LEU A 165 0.79 -38.37 -6.94
N LEU A 166 1.22 -37.54 -6.00
CA LEU A 166 1.97 -37.97 -4.82
C LEU A 166 1.13 -38.91 -3.93
N ASP A 167 -0.13 -38.53 -3.69
CA ASP A 167 -1.05 -39.35 -2.90
C ASP A 167 -1.30 -40.73 -3.57
N ALA A 168 -1.53 -40.74 -4.88
CA ALA A 168 -1.69 -41.98 -5.65
C ALA A 168 -0.42 -42.84 -5.60
N GLY A 169 0.76 -42.24 -5.73
CA GLY A 169 2.05 -42.93 -5.59
C GLY A 169 2.24 -43.50 -4.19
N THR A 170 1.88 -42.76 -3.16
CA THR A 170 1.95 -43.25 -1.77
C THR A 170 1.00 -44.42 -1.55
N LEU A 171 -0.25 -44.32 -2.01
CA LEU A 171 -1.23 -45.41 -1.91
C LEU A 171 -0.81 -46.66 -2.69
N SER A 172 -0.20 -46.49 -3.87
CA SER A 172 0.30 -47.58 -4.69
C SER A 172 1.45 -48.36 -4.03
N ASN A 173 2.29 -47.63 -3.28
CA ASN A 173 3.46 -48.18 -2.57
C ASN A 173 3.11 -48.75 -1.17
N LEU A 174 1.91 -48.47 -0.65
CA LEU A 174 1.46 -49.07 0.60
C LEU A 174 1.03 -50.53 0.35
N PRO A 175 1.61 -51.50 1.07
CA PRO A 175 1.15 -52.89 1.01
C PRO A 175 -0.18 -53.03 1.72
N ALA A 176 -1.25 -52.57 1.05
CA ALA A 176 -2.61 -52.65 1.56
C ALA A 176 -3.34 -53.81 0.88
N GLY A 177 -3.92 -54.71 1.66
CA GLY A 177 -4.72 -55.83 1.19
C GLY A 177 -5.81 -56.20 2.17
N PHE A 178 -6.86 -56.83 1.68
CA PHE A 178 -7.91 -57.39 2.54
C PHE A 178 -7.52 -58.81 2.99
N LYS A 179 -7.53 -59.07 4.29
CA LYS A 179 -7.28 -60.39 4.87
C LYS A 179 -8.60 -60.99 5.33
N MET A 180 -8.95 -62.13 4.79
CA MET A 180 -10.09 -62.91 5.30
C MET A 180 -9.76 -63.44 6.72
N ARG A 181 -10.75 -63.42 7.59
CA ARG A 181 -10.64 -63.98 8.96
C ARG A 181 -10.34 -65.47 8.89
N GLY A 182 -9.19 -65.91 9.35
CA GLY A 182 -8.79 -67.32 9.38
C GLY A 182 -7.62 -67.69 8.46
N ILE A 183 -7.14 -66.80 7.62
CA ILE A 183 -5.94 -67.03 6.79
C ILE A 183 -4.68 -66.60 7.57
N ARG A 184 -3.76 -67.55 7.85
CA ARG A 184 -2.39 -67.21 8.31
C ARG A 184 -1.56 -66.82 7.12
N ILE A 185 -1.08 -65.59 7.12
CA ILE A 185 -0.04 -65.14 6.18
C ILE A 185 1.28 -65.53 6.83
N ARG A 186 2.11 -66.22 6.08
CA ARG A 186 3.48 -66.56 6.50
C ARG A 186 4.34 -65.32 6.28
N ASP A 187 4.99 -64.86 7.34
CA ASP A 187 5.99 -63.78 7.29
C ASP A 187 7.31 -64.48 6.88
N ASP A 188 7.61 -64.55 5.61
CA ASP A 188 8.90 -64.99 5.10
C ASP A 188 9.73 -63.74 4.71
#